data_d581db3859a31d6f44d8129911175187
#
_entry.id   d581db3859a31d6f44d8129911175187
#
_cell.length_a   1.000
_cell.length_b   1.000
_cell.length_c   1.000
_cell.angle_alpha   90.00
_cell.angle_beta   90.00
_cell.angle_gamma   90.00
#
_symmetry.space_group_name_H-M   'P 1'
#
loop_
_entity.id
_entity.type
_entity.pdbx_description
1 polymer ?
#
loop_
_entity_poly.entity_id
_entity_poly.type
_entity_poly.pdbx_seq_one_letter_code
_entity_poly.pdbx_strand_id
1 'polypeptide(L)'
;MKVVQLVASLAAVGGLQLEFARPPPCRARVVAVRCSAGDEMTTLPPVPSEIAARFASWQGAAFAASERQPQTVTVQETCMRDNEPSRRITKFVGEAFEDLGSTTQGIRAAKSGRLLVDGEPADMNRHVKPGDVVELLPRAEDSVAVVDIDRQIKFTEGLCQCGALTVAYEDEHLAVVNKPAGIHTTPYGRHSELSLEHALPGVLSPPATATDALVRPTAVHRLDARVAGLLVVAKTRQSAAFLAAAFRERRVQKRYRALLLGRLDAEELLRLQSHNPIEGVEVVAEVDEVGGEGGDPNQGEVRITSSMAGKRAVTLLSVRECTPHVQAGWLTSVDVKPLTGRRHQLRKHCADLGFPICGDDLYAAAGGIADGGFIGKKSTGLFLQSVEVRLPHPTEAGRWLSFETPEAAKFKRVCERGRMGWEFDQQEQGGVASRAAEVERQAAARARASQ
;
A
#
# COMPACT_ATOMS: atom_id res chain seq x y z
N MET A 1 30.00 11.63 -22.99
CA MET A 1 30.52 12.95 -22.58
C MET A 1 29.65 14.15 -22.97
N LYS A 2 28.84 14.13 -24.02
CA LYS A 2 27.98 15.28 -24.40
C LYS A 2 26.69 15.43 -23.58
N VAL A 3 26.21 14.38 -22.92
CA VAL A 3 24.96 14.44 -22.11
C VAL A 3 25.21 14.98 -20.69
N VAL A 4 26.39 14.77 -20.14
CA VAL A 4 26.77 15.31 -18.82
C VAL A 4 26.97 16.84 -18.87
N GLN A 5 27.36 17.39 -20.02
CA GLN A 5 27.48 18.84 -20.20
C GLN A 5 26.11 19.55 -20.38
N LEU A 6 25.07 18.85 -20.83
CA LEU A 6 23.73 19.45 -20.98
C LEU A 6 23.03 19.65 -19.63
N VAL A 7 23.27 18.80 -18.65
CA VAL A 7 22.68 18.92 -17.31
C VAL A 7 23.30 20.07 -16.51
N ALA A 8 24.57 20.34 -16.72
CA ALA A 8 25.26 21.45 -16.05
C ALA A 8 24.89 22.87 -16.63
N SER A 9 24.35 22.89 -17.85
CA SER A 9 24.04 24.16 -18.55
C SER A 9 22.62 24.68 -18.29
N LEU A 10 21.71 23.82 -17.79
CA LEU A 10 20.31 24.20 -17.51
C LEU A 10 20.08 24.79 -16.11
N ALA A 11 21.09 24.74 -15.24
CA ALA A 11 21.01 25.32 -13.90
C ALA A 11 21.16 26.84 -13.87
N ALA A 12 21.41 27.48 -15.01
CA ALA A 12 21.82 28.91 -15.09
C ALA A 12 20.81 29.86 -15.76
N VAL A 13 19.61 29.45 -16.11
CA VAL A 13 18.60 30.34 -16.72
C VAL A 13 17.37 30.49 -15.85
N GLY A 14 17.30 31.66 -15.32
CA GLY A 14 16.39 32.33 -14.44
C GLY A 14 14.90 32.20 -14.52
N GLY A 15 14.31 32.36 -13.35
CA GLY A 15 13.20 33.30 -13.13
C GLY A 15 11.84 32.88 -13.66
N LEU A 16 11.17 31.92 -12.99
CA LEU A 16 9.70 31.90 -12.92
C LEU A 16 9.29 31.72 -11.44
N GLN A 17 8.86 32.82 -10.83
CA GLN A 17 8.17 32.79 -9.55
C GLN A 17 6.77 32.23 -9.78
N LEU A 18 6.57 30.97 -9.39
CA LEU A 18 5.25 30.41 -9.16
C LEU A 18 5.01 30.45 -7.65
N GLU A 19 4.10 31.35 -7.23
CA GLU A 19 3.60 31.37 -5.86
C GLU A 19 2.83 30.07 -5.59
N PHE A 20 3.52 29.13 -4.97
CA PHE A 20 2.86 27.98 -4.33
C PHE A 20 2.50 28.36 -2.89
N ALA A 21 1.23 28.17 -2.54
CA ALA A 21 0.78 28.27 -1.16
C ALA A 21 1.74 27.45 -0.27
N ARG A 22 2.34 28.10 0.73
CA ARG A 22 3.29 27.49 1.66
C ARG A 22 2.65 26.27 2.31
N PRO A 23 3.25 25.07 2.23
CA PRO A 23 2.80 23.96 3.05
C PRO A 23 2.97 24.36 4.53
N PRO A 24 2.11 23.89 5.43
CA PRO A 24 2.24 24.17 6.86
C PRO A 24 3.58 23.63 7.36
N PRO A 25 4.21 24.26 8.36
CA PRO A 25 5.52 23.88 8.86
C PRO A 25 5.48 22.48 9.47
N CYS A 26 5.90 21.47 8.71
CA CYS A 26 6.09 20.13 9.17
C CYS A 26 7.42 20.03 9.91
N ARG A 27 7.40 19.92 11.23
CA ARG A 27 8.60 19.57 12.01
C ARG A 27 8.99 18.14 11.65
N ALA A 28 10.11 17.97 10.96
CA ALA A 28 10.68 16.66 10.67
C ALA A 28 10.89 15.88 12.00
N ARG A 29 10.24 14.74 12.12
CA ARG A 29 10.54 13.75 13.14
C ARG A 29 11.08 12.52 12.44
N VAL A 30 12.30 12.16 12.76
CA VAL A 30 12.91 10.88 12.40
C VAL A 30 12.02 9.78 13.01
N VAL A 31 11.44 8.95 12.17
CA VAL A 31 10.64 7.80 12.60
C VAL A 31 11.59 6.62 12.67
N ALA A 32 11.93 6.19 13.88
CA ALA A 32 12.71 4.98 14.08
C ALA A 32 11.91 3.76 13.58
N VAL A 33 12.51 2.94 12.75
CA VAL A 33 11.97 1.65 12.31
C VAL A 33 12.84 0.57 12.92
N ARG A 34 12.23 -0.38 13.63
CA ARG A 34 12.95 -1.55 14.15
C ARG A 34 13.00 -2.64 13.09
N CYS A 35 14.20 -3.14 12.84
CA CYS A 35 14.42 -4.33 12.03
C CYS A 35 14.84 -5.48 12.94
N SER A 36 14.23 -6.66 12.79
CA SER A 36 14.58 -7.85 13.59
C SER A 36 15.93 -8.50 13.20
N ALA A 37 16.59 -7.97 12.17
CA ALA A 37 17.90 -8.44 11.70
C ALA A 37 19.10 -7.82 12.45
N GLY A 38 18.88 -7.13 13.58
CA GLY A 38 19.97 -6.62 14.43
C GLY A 38 20.60 -5.30 14.01
N ASP A 39 20.27 -4.76 12.84
CA ASP A 39 20.80 -3.50 12.36
C ASP A 39 19.78 -2.37 12.55
N GLU A 40 20.07 -1.42 13.44
CA GLU A 40 19.37 -0.13 13.50
C GLU A 40 19.80 0.72 12.30
N MET A 41 19.10 0.57 11.17
CA MET A 41 19.29 1.47 10.05
C MET A 41 18.23 2.57 10.05
N THR A 42 18.52 3.63 10.77
CA THR A 42 17.81 4.91 10.57
C THR A 42 18.53 5.67 9.45
N THR A 43 18.09 5.50 8.20
CA THR A 43 18.63 6.32 7.12
C THR A 43 18.02 7.72 7.19
N LEU A 44 18.87 8.73 7.28
CA LEU A 44 18.45 10.12 7.12
C LEU A 44 17.83 10.30 5.72
N PRO A 45 16.81 11.17 5.55
CA PRO A 45 16.27 11.46 4.23
C PRO A 45 17.38 12.04 3.36
N PRO A 46 17.44 11.66 2.05
CA PRO A 46 18.46 12.17 1.15
C PRO A 46 18.37 13.70 1.00
N VAL A 47 19.50 14.33 0.89
CA VAL A 47 19.56 15.78 0.59
C VAL A 47 19.20 16.06 -0.87
N PRO A 48 18.74 17.27 -1.23
CA PRO A 48 18.27 17.59 -2.60
C PRO A 48 19.24 17.22 -3.72
N SER A 49 20.53 17.45 -3.53
CA SER A 49 21.57 17.08 -4.52
C SER A 49 21.68 15.57 -4.74
N GLU A 50 21.44 14.76 -3.71
CA GLU A 50 21.44 13.31 -3.81
C GLU A 50 20.21 12.78 -4.53
N ILE A 51 19.04 13.43 -4.36
CA ILE A 51 17.79 13.03 -5.03
C ILE A 51 17.98 13.09 -6.54
N ALA A 52 18.48 14.21 -7.06
CA ALA A 52 18.74 14.36 -8.48
C ALA A 52 19.77 13.33 -9.01
N ALA A 53 20.84 13.08 -8.24
CA ALA A 53 21.86 12.09 -8.58
C ALA A 53 21.29 10.66 -8.63
N ARG A 54 20.39 10.31 -7.71
CA ARG A 54 19.73 8.99 -7.69
C ARG A 54 18.78 8.82 -8.88
N PHE A 55 18.01 9.84 -9.25
CA PHE A 55 17.22 9.81 -10.49
C PHE A 55 18.10 9.56 -11.71
N ALA A 56 19.23 10.26 -11.85
CA ALA A 56 20.18 10.05 -12.94
C ALA A 56 20.77 8.63 -12.95
N SER A 57 21.08 8.09 -11.78
CA SER A 57 21.59 6.71 -11.62
C SER A 57 20.58 5.65 -12.10
N TRP A 58 19.28 5.81 -11.77
CA TRP A 58 18.24 4.92 -12.27
C TRP A 58 18.06 5.04 -13.78
N GLN A 59 18.19 6.24 -14.34
CA GLN A 59 18.17 6.43 -15.80
C GLN A 59 19.33 5.74 -16.49
N GLY A 60 20.54 5.81 -15.93
CA GLY A 60 21.71 5.10 -16.44
C GLY A 60 21.50 3.58 -16.40
N ALA A 61 20.98 3.04 -15.31
CA ALA A 61 20.63 1.63 -15.19
C ALA A 61 19.53 1.21 -16.17
N ALA A 62 18.53 2.07 -16.38
CA ALA A 62 17.47 1.85 -17.36
C ALA A 62 17.98 1.85 -18.79
N PHE A 63 18.91 2.75 -19.13
CA PHE A 63 19.53 2.80 -20.46
C PHE A 63 20.33 1.54 -20.74
N ALA A 64 21.15 1.08 -19.79
CA ALA A 64 21.87 -0.18 -19.89
C ALA A 64 20.92 -1.41 -20.00
N ALA A 65 19.73 -1.33 -19.42
CA ALA A 65 18.70 -2.36 -19.55
C ALA A 65 17.90 -2.24 -20.86
N SER A 66 17.84 -1.07 -21.50
CA SER A 66 17.09 -0.85 -22.76
C SER A 66 17.84 -1.31 -24.02
N GLU A 67 19.14 -1.61 -23.93
CA GLU A 67 19.90 -2.30 -25.00
C GLU A 67 19.45 -3.78 -25.17
N ARG A 68 18.38 -4.19 -24.47
CA ARG A 68 17.84 -5.54 -24.62
C ARG A 68 17.28 -5.73 -26.03
N GLN A 69 17.81 -6.73 -26.68
CA GLN A 69 17.27 -7.21 -27.94
C GLN A 69 15.85 -7.76 -27.70
N PRO A 70 14.97 -7.71 -28.72
CA PRO A 70 13.67 -8.38 -28.68
C PRO A 70 13.87 -9.85 -28.25
N GLN A 71 13.02 -10.33 -27.36
CA GLN A 71 13.02 -11.76 -27.04
C GLN A 71 12.27 -12.48 -28.17
N THR A 72 12.92 -13.47 -28.76
CA THR A 72 12.37 -14.21 -29.92
C THR A 72 12.21 -15.68 -29.55
N VAL A 73 11.04 -16.24 -29.85
CA VAL A 73 10.73 -17.66 -29.66
C VAL A 73 10.07 -18.20 -30.92
N THR A 74 10.64 -19.26 -31.48
CA THR A 74 10.00 -20.01 -32.55
C THR A 74 8.99 -20.99 -31.97
N VAL A 75 7.77 -20.97 -32.48
CA VAL A 75 6.69 -21.86 -32.03
C VAL A 75 7.01 -23.28 -32.46
N GLN A 76 7.17 -24.20 -31.50
CA GLN A 76 7.41 -25.62 -31.74
C GLN A 76 6.11 -26.41 -31.66
N GLU A 77 6.06 -27.59 -32.29
CA GLU A 77 4.90 -28.49 -32.21
C GLU A 77 4.59 -28.88 -30.75
N THR A 78 5.63 -29.04 -29.91
CA THR A 78 5.51 -29.32 -28.48
C THR A 78 4.84 -28.19 -27.67
N CYS A 79 4.73 -27.00 -28.22
CA CYS A 79 4.04 -25.87 -27.60
C CYS A 79 2.53 -25.90 -27.87
N MET A 80 2.05 -26.76 -28.74
CA MET A 80 0.65 -26.99 -29.03
C MET A 80 0.07 -28.06 -28.11
N ARG A 81 -1.20 -27.93 -27.74
CA ARG A 81 -1.90 -28.99 -27.05
C ARG A 81 -2.26 -30.09 -28.05
N ASP A 82 -2.35 -31.32 -27.60
CA ASP A 82 -2.73 -32.46 -28.44
C ASP A 82 -3.96 -32.13 -29.30
N ASN A 83 -3.75 -32.20 -30.63
CA ASN A 83 -4.75 -31.88 -31.67
C ASN A 83 -5.16 -30.40 -31.91
N GLU A 84 -4.47 -29.41 -31.35
CA GLU A 84 -4.73 -28.01 -31.70
C GLU A 84 -3.81 -27.56 -32.86
N PRO A 85 -4.32 -27.23 -34.07
CA PRO A 85 -3.48 -26.81 -35.20
C PRO A 85 -2.94 -25.38 -35.04
N SER A 86 -3.46 -24.62 -34.09
CA SER A 86 -3.03 -23.25 -33.77
C SER A 86 -3.44 -22.86 -32.37
N ARG A 87 -2.69 -21.94 -31.77
CA ARG A 87 -2.96 -21.47 -30.43
C ARG A 87 -3.05 -19.95 -30.38
N ARG A 88 -3.94 -19.39 -29.52
CA ARG A 88 -4.04 -17.95 -29.35
C ARG A 88 -2.73 -17.37 -28.78
N ILE A 89 -2.18 -16.34 -29.45
CA ILE A 89 -0.88 -15.73 -29.11
C ILE A 89 -0.79 -15.31 -27.64
N THR A 90 -1.84 -14.72 -27.08
CA THR A 90 -1.84 -14.25 -25.69
C THR A 90 -1.68 -15.35 -24.64
N LYS A 91 -2.12 -16.56 -24.95
CA LYS A 91 -1.89 -17.75 -24.14
C LYS A 91 -0.47 -18.28 -24.30
N PHE A 92 -0.01 -18.39 -25.56
CA PHE A 92 1.31 -18.87 -25.91
C PHE A 92 2.40 -18.01 -25.23
N VAL A 93 2.36 -16.70 -25.41
CA VAL A 93 3.38 -15.80 -24.89
C VAL A 93 3.41 -15.74 -23.36
N GLY A 94 2.29 -15.96 -22.68
CA GLY A 94 2.22 -16.03 -21.22
C GLY A 94 2.94 -17.25 -20.62
N GLU A 95 3.20 -18.28 -21.44
CA GLU A 95 3.94 -19.49 -21.05
C GLU A 95 5.35 -19.49 -21.63
N ALA A 96 5.55 -18.93 -22.83
CA ALA A 96 6.81 -18.95 -23.56
C ALA A 96 7.80 -17.86 -23.12
N PHE A 97 7.32 -16.74 -22.60
CA PHE A 97 8.17 -15.63 -22.15
C PHE A 97 8.09 -15.47 -20.64
N GLU A 98 9.20 -15.69 -19.93
CA GLU A 98 9.29 -15.54 -18.48
C GLU A 98 8.87 -14.13 -18.01
N ASP A 99 9.17 -13.11 -18.80
CA ASP A 99 8.84 -11.71 -18.54
C ASP A 99 7.32 -11.45 -18.54
N LEU A 100 6.50 -12.31 -19.11
CA LEU A 100 5.06 -12.14 -19.15
C LEU A 100 4.30 -12.98 -18.11
N GLY A 101 4.73 -14.19 -17.84
CA GLY A 101 4.24 -15.06 -16.75
C GLY A 101 2.73 -15.28 -16.64
N SER A 102 1.91 -14.68 -17.54
CA SER A 102 0.45 -14.85 -17.53
C SER A 102 -0.22 -14.39 -18.84
N THR A 103 -1.36 -15.00 -19.17
CA THR A 103 -2.22 -14.58 -20.30
C THR A 103 -2.64 -13.11 -20.22
N THR A 104 -2.87 -12.58 -19.00
CA THR A 104 -3.24 -11.16 -18.81
C THR A 104 -2.11 -10.21 -19.23
N GLN A 105 -0.87 -10.58 -18.96
CA GLN A 105 0.29 -9.80 -19.42
C GLN A 105 0.50 -9.94 -20.93
N GLY A 106 0.26 -11.12 -21.50
CA GLY A 106 0.22 -11.33 -22.95
C GLY A 106 -0.82 -10.43 -23.66
N ILE A 107 -2.04 -10.32 -23.11
CA ILE A 107 -3.06 -9.40 -23.60
C ILE A 107 -2.57 -7.94 -23.56
N ARG A 108 -1.90 -7.53 -22.49
CA ARG A 108 -1.34 -6.17 -22.37
C ARG A 108 -0.23 -5.93 -23.39
N ALA A 109 0.65 -6.90 -23.60
CA ALA A 109 1.73 -6.83 -24.58
C ALA A 109 1.18 -6.70 -26.01
N ALA A 110 0.14 -7.48 -26.38
CA ALA A 110 -0.53 -7.36 -27.66
C ALA A 110 -1.18 -5.97 -27.85
N LYS A 111 -1.94 -5.49 -26.86
CA LYS A 111 -2.59 -4.17 -26.91
C LYS A 111 -1.62 -3.00 -26.99
N SER A 112 -0.40 -3.15 -26.49
CA SER A 112 0.65 -2.14 -26.57
C SER A 112 1.53 -2.27 -27.82
N GLY A 113 1.19 -3.15 -28.76
CA GLY A 113 1.93 -3.36 -30.01
C GLY A 113 3.30 -4.02 -29.84
N ARG A 114 3.54 -4.69 -28.71
CA ARG A 114 4.83 -5.30 -28.38
C ARG A 114 5.00 -6.74 -28.88
N LEU A 115 3.97 -7.33 -29.41
CA LEU A 115 4.04 -8.67 -29.98
C LEU A 115 4.09 -8.59 -31.49
N LEU A 116 5.12 -9.21 -32.07
CA LEU A 116 5.22 -9.43 -33.48
C LEU A 116 5.13 -10.94 -33.77
N VAL A 117 4.58 -11.31 -34.92
CA VAL A 117 4.61 -12.66 -35.49
C VAL A 117 5.17 -12.53 -36.87
N ASP A 118 6.30 -13.18 -37.12
CA ASP A 118 7.03 -13.09 -38.39
C ASP A 118 7.33 -11.64 -38.82
N GLY A 119 7.68 -10.80 -37.82
CA GLY A 119 7.99 -9.39 -38.01
C GLY A 119 6.76 -8.46 -38.10
N GLU A 120 5.53 -8.97 -38.13
CA GLU A 120 4.32 -8.20 -38.24
C GLU A 120 3.59 -8.04 -36.90
N PRO A 121 3.04 -6.84 -36.59
CA PRO A 121 2.31 -6.62 -35.34
C PRO A 121 1.12 -7.59 -35.18
N ALA A 122 1.07 -8.23 -34.01
CA ALA A 122 0.04 -9.19 -33.69
C ALA A 122 -0.98 -8.64 -32.68
N ASP A 123 -2.27 -8.72 -33.04
CA ASP A 123 -3.34 -8.42 -32.09
C ASP A 123 -3.59 -9.57 -31.12
N MET A 124 -4.42 -9.32 -30.09
CA MET A 124 -4.70 -10.29 -29.03
C MET A 124 -5.49 -11.53 -29.49
N ASN A 125 -6.07 -11.51 -30.69
CA ASN A 125 -6.84 -12.61 -31.27
C ASN A 125 -6.02 -13.43 -32.27
N ARG A 126 -4.81 -12.99 -32.63
CA ARG A 126 -3.90 -13.72 -33.49
C ARG A 126 -3.67 -15.13 -32.97
N HIS A 127 -3.70 -16.12 -33.83
CA HIS A 127 -3.31 -17.49 -33.56
C HIS A 127 -1.93 -17.74 -34.15
N VAL A 128 -1.10 -18.44 -33.39
CA VAL A 128 0.25 -18.88 -33.79
C VAL A 128 0.22 -20.37 -34.13
N LYS A 129 1.04 -20.77 -35.10
CA LYS A 129 1.22 -22.15 -35.58
C LYS A 129 2.67 -22.58 -35.38
N PRO A 130 2.96 -23.87 -35.40
CA PRO A 130 4.34 -24.35 -35.48
C PRO A 130 5.09 -23.73 -36.67
N GLY A 131 6.29 -23.23 -36.41
CA GLY A 131 7.09 -22.51 -37.42
C GLY A 131 7.00 -20.98 -37.31
N ASP A 132 5.94 -20.41 -36.77
CA ASP A 132 5.83 -18.95 -36.59
C ASP A 132 6.93 -18.45 -35.61
N VAL A 133 7.51 -17.31 -35.94
CA VAL A 133 8.49 -16.61 -35.07
C VAL A 133 7.78 -15.53 -34.28
N VAL A 134 7.71 -15.68 -32.99
CA VAL A 134 7.06 -14.70 -32.07
C VAL A 134 8.14 -13.86 -31.40
N GLU A 135 8.03 -12.56 -31.56
CA GLU A 135 8.94 -11.59 -30.92
C GLU A 135 8.19 -10.76 -29.87
N LEU A 136 8.80 -10.63 -28.70
CA LEU A 136 8.35 -9.72 -27.67
C LEU A 136 9.29 -8.51 -27.63
N LEU A 137 8.79 -7.39 -28.11
CA LEU A 137 9.50 -6.12 -28.05
C LEU A 137 9.61 -5.64 -26.60
N PRO A 138 10.72 -4.98 -26.22
CA PRO A 138 10.85 -4.30 -24.92
C PRO A 138 9.66 -3.37 -24.67
N ARG A 139 9.28 -3.14 -23.41
CA ARG A 139 8.22 -2.18 -23.10
C ARG A 139 8.68 -0.79 -23.52
N ALA A 140 7.81 -0.02 -24.20
CA ALA A 140 8.04 1.40 -24.44
C ALA A 140 8.18 2.21 -23.12
N GLU A 141 7.69 1.65 -22.00
CA GLU A 141 7.92 2.18 -20.66
C GLU A 141 9.34 1.87 -20.16
N ASP A 142 10.05 0.92 -20.77
CA ASP A 142 11.48 0.69 -20.62
C ASP A 142 12.27 1.73 -21.46
N SER A 143 11.70 2.33 -22.49
CA SER A 143 12.14 3.60 -23.06
C SER A 143 11.50 4.69 -22.20
N VAL A 144 12.32 5.38 -21.42
CA VAL A 144 11.95 6.49 -20.52
C VAL A 144 10.97 7.42 -21.24
N ALA A 145 9.66 7.21 -21.07
CA ALA A 145 8.71 8.26 -21.35
C ALA A 145 9.18 9.45 -20.56
N VAL A 146 9.43 10.58 -21.24
CA VAL A 146 9.90 11.82 -20.65
C VAL A 146 8.80 12.32 -19.72
N VAL A 147 8.65 11.65 -18.58
CA VAL A 147 7.91 12.23 -17.47
C VAL A 147 8.78 13.37 -16.99
N ASP A 148 8.18 14.51 -16.79
CA ASP A 148 8.84 15.71 -16.29
C ASP A 148 9.65 15.36 -15.01
N ILE A 149 10.94 15.08 -15.21
CA ILE A 149 11.85 14.61 -14.15
C ILE A 149 12.03 15.72 -13.12
N ASP A 150 12.11 16.98 -13.54
CA ASP A 150 12.24 18.11 -12.64
C ASP A 150 11.02 18.19 -11.69
N ARG A 151 9.84 17.91 -12.20
CA ARG A 151 8.63 17.82 -11.39
C ARG A 151 8.67 16.65 -10.40
N GLN A 152 9.21 15.50 -10.81
CA GLN A 152 9.39 14.34 -9.91
C GLN A 152 10.43 14.63 -8.83
N ILE A 153 11.55 15.26 -9.18
CA ILE A 153 12.58 15.66 -8.23
C ILE A 153 11.98 16.59 -7.18
N LYS A 154 11.33 17.69 -7.59
CA LYS A 154 10.69 18.65 -6.68
C LYS A 154 9.64 18.00 -5.77
N PHE A 155 8.86 17.09 -6.31
CA PHE A 155 7.88 16.33 -5.54
C PHE A 155 8.55 15.47 -4.47
N THR A 156 9.61 14.75 -4.84
CA THR A 156 10.38 13.89 -3.95
C THR A 156 11.08 14.71 -2.86
N GLU A 157 11.71 15.81 -3.23
CA GLU A 157 12.31 16.76 -2.29
C GLU A 157 11.30 17.22 -1.24
N GLY A 158 10.10 17.64 -1.67
CA GLY A 158 9.04 18.03 -0.74
C GLY A 158 8.63 16.93 0.23
N LEU A 159 8.55 15.68 -0.23
CA LEU A 159 8.21 14.52 0.62
C LEU A 159 9.34 14.20 1.62
N CYS A 160 10.59 14.32 1.20
CA CYS A 160 11.75 14.03 2.06
C CYS A 160 11.98 15.16 3.08
N GLN A 161 11.91 16.42 2.67
CA GLN A 161 12.10 17.58 3.54
C GLN A 161 11.09 17.64 4.69
N CYS A 162 9.84 17.24 4.46
CA CYS A 162 8.87 17.17 5.53
C CYS A 162 8.94 15.85 6.33
N GLY A 163 9.92 14.98 6.06
CA GLY A 163 10.08 13.68 6.73
C GLY A 163 8.91 12.72 6.49
N ALA A 164 8.10 12.98 5.45
CA ALA A 164 6.91 12.18 5.18
C ALA A 164 7.24 10.85 4.51
N LEU A 165 8.23 10.84 3.60
CA LEU A 165 8.73 9.64 2.93
C LEU A 165 10.09 9.27 3.51
N THR A 166 10.19 8.08 4.09
CA THR A 166 11.44 7.54 4.67
C THR A 166 11.68 6.13 4.18
N VAL A 167 12.96 5.73 4.09
CA VAL A 167 13.37 4.37 3.76
C VAL A 167 13.60 3.63 5.08
N ALA A 168 12.84 2.56 5.29
CA ALA A 168 12.96 1.69 6.47
C ALA A 168 14.04 0.62 6.29
N TYR A 169 14.22 0.16 5.05
CA TYR A 169 15.20 -0.85 4.67
C TYR A 169 15.48 -0.75 3.17
N GLU A 170 16.70 -1.02 2.78
CA GLU A 170 17.11 -1.13 1.39
C GLU A 170 18.27 -2.10 1.25
N ASP A 171 18.18 -3.02 0.28
CA ASP A 171 19.30 -3.86 -0.19
C ASP A 171 19.36 -3.85 -1.72
N GLU A 172 20.11 -4.78 -2.33
CA GLU A 172 20.23 -4.91 -3.79
C GLU A 172 18.92 -5.32 -4.47
N HIS A 173 17.99 -5.99 -3.77
CA HIS A 173 16.84 -6.68 -4.35
C HIS A 173 15.52 -5.99 -4.04
N LEU A 174 15.38 -5.45 -2.84
CA LEU A 174 14.14 -4.85 -2.37
C LEU A 174 14.39 -3.63 -1.46
N ALA A 175 13.35 -2.87 -1.24
CA ALA A 175 13.32 -1.86 -0.20
C ALA A 175 11.97 -1.89 0.53
N VAL A 176 11.96 -1.38 1.75
CA VAL A 176 10.74 -1.10 2.51
C VAL A 176 10.74 0.39 2.81
N VAL A 177 9.68 1.07 2.38
CA VAL A 177 9.53 2.51 2.58
C VAL A 177 8.33 2.81 3.46
N ASN A 178 8.38 3.90 4.19
CA ASN A 178 7.24 4.42 4.92
C ASN A 178 6.50 5.43 4.03
N LYS A 179 5.39 4.99 3.41
CA LYS A 179 4.60 5.82 2.51
C LYS A 179 3.82 6.87 3.30
N PRO A 180 3.85 8.14 2.96
CA PRO A 180 2.98 9.13 3.56
C PRO A 180 1.51 8.95 3.14
N ALA A 181 0.59 9.41 3.99
CA ALA A 181 -0.81 9.58 3.60
C ALA A 181 -0.96 10.73 2.59
N GLY A 182 -1.98 10.63 1.74
CA GLY A 182 -2.32 11.67 0.76
C GLY A 182 -1.82 11.40 -0.66
N ILE A 183 -0.88 10.48 -0.86
CA ILE A 183 -0.36 10.12 -2.20
C ILE A 183 -0.74 8.69 -2.60
N HIS A 184 -1.02 8.50 -3.87
CA HIS A 184 -1.25 7.17 -4.45
C HIS A 184 0.03 6.34 -4.43
N THR A 185 -0.08 5.02 -4.31
CA THR A 185 1.07 4.11 -4.42
C THR A 185 1.58 4.08 -5.86
N THR A 186 0.68 3.86 -6.80
CA THR A 186 0.95 3.74 -8.24
C THR A 186 0.25 4.87 -8.98
N PRO A 187 0.68 5.22 -10.20
CA PRO A 187 -0.01 6.19 -11.04
C PRO A 187 -1.49 5.83 -11.23
N TYR A 188 -2.37 6.82 -11.12
CA TYR A 188 -3.81 6.66 -11.23
C TYR A 188 -4.40 7.65 -12.23
N GLY A 189 -5.10 7.15 -13.26
CA GLY A 189 -5.77 7.97 -14.26
C GLY A 189 -4.85 8.51 -15.38
N ARG A 190 -5.45 9.19 -16.37
CA ARG A 190 -4.74 9.77 -17.52
C ARG A 190 -4.01 11.09 -17.20
N HIS A 191 -4.43 11.76 -16.15
CA HIS A 191 -3.79 12.98 -15.63
C HIS A 191 -3.09 12.58 -14.33
N SER A 192 -1.94 11.89 -14.47
CA SER A 192 -1.24 11.32 -13.33
C SER A 192 -0.77 12.40 -12.37
N GLU A 193 -1.55 12.58 -11.31
CA GLU A 193 -0.97 13.12 -10.09
C GLU A 193 0.26 12.28 -9.74
N LEU A 194 1.31 12.93 -9.25
CA LEU A 194 2.52 12.24 -8.88
C LEU A 194 2.20 11.23 -7.77
N SER A 195 2.66 10.01 -7.95
CA SER A 195 2.47 8.89 -7.02
C SER A 195 3.77 8.58 -6.30
N LEU A 196 3.71 7.70 -5.30
CA LEU A 196 4.90 7.22 -4.63
C LEU A 196 5.92 6.62 -5.62
N GLU A 197 5.48 5.81 -6.59
CA GLU A 197 6.38 5.22 -7.59
C GLU A 197 7.17 6.25 -8.39
N HIS A 198 6.64 7.46 -8.57
CA HIS A 198 7.39 8.55 -9.18
C HIS A 198 8.48 9.14 -8.26
N ALA A 199 8.34 9.01 -6.94
CA ALA A 199 9.31 9.50 -5.98
C ALA A 199 10.41 8.46 -5.64
N LEU A 200 10.11 7.16 -5.80
CA LEU A 200 11.03 6.09 -5.41
C LEU A 200 12.44 6.19 -6.02
N PRO A 201 12.61 6.53 -7.32
CA PRO A 201 13.95 6.69 -7.90
C PRO A 201 14.80 7.77 -7.24
N GLY A 202 14.18 8.77 -6.61
CA GLY A 202 14.91 9.83 -5.89
C GLY A 202 15.34 9.42 -4.47
N VAL A 203 14.72 8.39 -3.88
CA VAL A 203 15.03 7.96 -2.51
C VAL A 203 15.75 6.63 -2.43
N LEU A 204 15.64 5.76 -3.45
CA LEU A 204 16.28 4.46 -3.51
C LEU A 204 17.44 4.47 -4.52
N SER A 205 18.45 3.68 -4.25
CA SER A 205 19.58 3.47 -5.17
C SER A 205 19.28 2.32 -6.14
N PRO A 206 19.72 2.37 -7.41
CA PRO A 206 19.64 1.21 -8.28
C PRO A 206 20.53 0.08 -7.74
N PRO A 207 20.21 -1.20 -8.06
CA PRO A 207 21.10 -2.31 -7.72
C PRO A 207 22.44 -2.12 -8.40
N ALA A 208 23.52 -2.33 -7.66
CA ALA A 208 24.89 -2.16 -8.18
C ALA A 208 25.34 -3.37 -9.03
N THR A 209 24.90 -4.57 -8.67
CA THR A 209 25.40 -5.84 -9.22
C THR A 209 24.35 -6.64 -9.99
N ALA A 210 23.06 -6.32 -9.85
CA ALA A 210 22.01 -7.11 -10.45
C ALA A 210 21.86 -6.85 -11.95
N THR A 211 22.03 -7.89 -12.76
CA THR A 211 21.83 -7.83 -14.23
C THR A 211 20.36 -7.74 -14.63
N ASP A 212 19.44 -8.02 -13.70
CA ASP A 212 17.99 -7.99 -13.89
C ASP A 212 17.31 -6.79 -13.21
N ALA A 213 18.06 -5.70 -13.00
CA ALA A 213 17.54 -4.46 -12.41
C ALA A 213 16.27 -4.00 -13.13
N LEU A 214 15.31 -3.53 -12.35
CA LEU A 214 14.16 -2.83 -12.92
C LEU A 214 14.59 -1.46 -13.44
N VAL A 215 13.85 -0.93 -14.42
CA VAL A 215 14.06 0.43 -14.93
C VAL A 215 13.80 1.48 -13.84
N ARG A 216 12.91 1.16 -12.92
CA ARG A 216 12.59 1.94 -11.72
C ARG A 216 12.12 1.02 -10.61
N PRO A 217 12.32 1.40 -9.35
CA PRO A 217 11.79 0.62 -8.22
C PRO A 217 10.25 0.58 -8.28
N THR A 218 9.67 -0.59 -8.07
CA THR A 218 8.24 -0.83 -8.26
C THR A 218 7.60 -1.40 -7.00
N ALA A 219 6.46 -0.85 -6.61
CA ALA A 219 5.69 -1.34 -5.48
C ALA A 219 5.07 -2.72 -5.79
N VAL A 220 5.31 -3.71 -4.94
CA VAL A 220 4.76 -5.08 -5.12
C VAL A 220 3.36 -5.26 -4.53
N HIS A 221 2.92 -4.30 -3.74
CA HIS A 221 1.55 -4.19 -3.25
C HIS A 221 1.16 -2.72 -3.14
N ARG A 222 -0.07 -2.46 -2.75
CA ARG A 222 -0.55 -1.08 -2.64
C ARG A 222 -1.13 -0.78 -1.27
N LEU A 223 -0.98 0.47 -0.86
CA LEU A 223 -1.78 1.13 0.17
C LEU A 223 -2.72 2.14 -0.50
N ASP A 224 -3.89 2.36 0.08
CA ASP A 224 -4.79 3.42 -0.38
C ASP A 224 -4.09 4.79 -0.22
N ALA A 225 -4.48 5.78 -1.03
CA ALA A 225 -3.83 7.09 -0.98
C ALA A 225 -3.83 7.70 0.43
N ARG A 226 -4.93 7.54 1.17
CA ARG A 226 -5.10 8.08 2.53
C ARG A 226 -4.42 7.27 3.63
N VAL A 227 -3.92 6.05 3.32
CA VAL A 227 -3.23 5.16 4.27
C VAL A 227 -1.74 5.45 4.25
N ALA A 228 -1.15 5.64 5.43
CA ALA A 228 0.29 5.75 5.63
C ALA A 228 0.91 4.41 6.06
N GLY A 229 2.24 4.33 6.04
CA GLY A 229 2.99 3.24 6.66
C GLY A 229 3.79 2.39 5.69
N LEU A 230 4.23 1.23 6.17
CA LEU A 230 5.20 0.37 5.51
C LEU A 230 4.67 -0.20 4.19
N LEU A 231 5.50 -0.09 3.15
CA LEU A 231 5.23 -0.55 1.80
C LEU A 231 6.48 -1.18 1.22
N VAL A 232 6.32 -2.38 0.64
CA VAL A 232 7.42 -3.17 0.04
C VAL A 232 7.59 -2.80 -1.42
N VAL A 233 8.84 -2.61 -1.82
CA VAL A 233 9.27 -2.20 -3.16
C VAL A 233 10.30 -3.19 -3.69
N ALA A 234 10.16 -3.63 -4.93
CA ALA A 234 11.15 -4.44 -5.63
C ALA A 234 12.10 -3.54 -6.44
N LYS A 235 13.36 -3.92 -6.49
CA LYS A 235 14.42 -3.25 -7.26
C LYS A 235 14.86 -4.09 -8.47
N THR A 236 14.62 -5.41 -8.44
CA THR A 236 14.95 -6.36 -9.52
C THR A 236 13.73 -7.09 -10.03
N ARG A 237 13.79 -7.65 -11.24
CA ARG A 237 12.68 -8.42 -11.84
C ARG A 237 12.41 -9.70 -11.05
N GLN A 238 13.48 -10.40 -10.66
CA GLN A 238 13.39 -11.61 -9.85
C GLN A 238 12.69 -11.33 -8.53
N SER A 239 13.10 -10.27 -7.81
CA SER A 239 12.45 -9.90 -6.55
C SER A 239 11.00 -9.45 -6.74
N ALA A 240 10.68 -8.75 -7.83
CA ALA A 240 9.30 -8.36 -8.13
C ALA A 240 8.41 -9.59 -8.35
N ALA A 241 8.87 -10.58 -9.12
CA ALA A 241 8.13 -11.82 -9.36
C ALA A 241 7.95 -12.64 -8.07
N PHE A 242 9.04 -12.83 -7.31
CA PHE A 242 9.02 -13.55 -6.05
C PHE A 242 8.09 -12.92 -5.01
N LEU A 243 8.22 -11.62 -4.80
CA LEU A 243 7.41 -10.89 -3.83
C LEU A 243 5.93 -10.86 -4.25
N ALA A 244 5.63 -10.66 -5.54
CA ALA A 244 4.26 -10.75 -6.05
C ALA A 244 3.65 -12.15 -5.81
N ALA A 245 4.44 -13.23 -5.97
CA ALA A 245 4.03 -14.57 -5.62
C ALA A 245 3.81 -14.73 -4.11
N ALA A 246 4.73 -14.22 -3.27
CA ALA A 246 4.61 -14.28 -1.82
C ALA A 246 3.36 -13.56 -1.30
N PHE A 247 3.00 -12.41 -1.89
CA PHE A 247 1.74 -11.72 -1.59
C PHE A 247 0.51 -12.51 -2.04
N ARG A 248 0.53 -13.10 -3.23
CA ARG A 248 -0.56 -13.93 -3.76
C ARG A 248 -0.79 -15.18 -2.92
N GLU A 249 0.28 -15.82 -2.46
CA GLU A 249 0.30 -17.03 -1.62
C GLU A 249 0.10 -16.73 -0.14
N ARG A 250 -0.08 -15.46 0.23
CA ARG A 250 -0.29 -15.01 1.62
C ARG A 250 0.88 -15.33 2.56
N ARG A 251 2.08 -15.44 2.03
CA ARG A 251 3.31 -15.61 2.83
C ARG A 251 3.76 -14.30 3.48
N VAL A 252 3.28 -13.15 2.99
CA VAL A 252 3.55 -11.83 3.58
C VAL A 252 2.52 -11.53 4.66
N GLN A 253 2.98 -11.32 5.88
CA GLN A 253 2.15 -10.91 7.02
C GLN A 253 2.18 -9.38 7.13
N LYS A 254 1.04 -8.80 7.50
CA LYS A 254 0.88 -7.34 7.64
C LYS A 254 0.03 -7.05 8.86
N ARG A 255 0.41 -6.03 9.61
CA ARG A 255 -0.41 -5.50 10.70
C ARG A 255 -0.61 -4.01 10.49
N TYR A 256 -1.84 -3.59 10.70
CA TYR A 256 -2.24 -2.19 10.62
C TYR A 256 -2.71 -1.74 11.98
N ARG A 257 -2.45 -0.49 12.30
CA ARG A 257 -3.08 0.22 13.40
C ARG A 257 -4.26 1.02 12.88
N ALA A 258 -5.41 0.89 13.52
CA ALA A 258 -6.59 1.71 13.23
C ALA A 258 -7.17 2.31 14.50
N LEU A 259 -7.84 3.45 14.36
CA LEU A 259 -8.64 4.06 15.40
C LEU A 259 -10.09 4.04 14.94
N LEU A 260 -10.95 3.35 15.69
CA LEU A 260 -12.35 3.16 15.38
C LEU A 260 -13.21 4.14 16.16
N LEU A 261 -14.36 4.49 15.59
CA LEU A 261 -15.42 5.25 16.25
C LEU A 261 -16.29 4.29 17.06
N GLY A 262 -16.53 4.62 18.33
CA GLY A 262 -17.33 3.80 19.24
C GLY A 262 -16.46 2.98 20.20
N ARG A 263 -17.13 2.33 21.15
CA ARG A 263 -16.52 1.47 22.15
C ARG A 263 -16.68 0.01 21.73
N LEU A 264 -15.58 -0.59 21.32
CA LEU A 264 -15.50 -2.00 20.95
C LEU A 264 -14.68 -2.72 22.02
N ASP A 265 -15.32 -3.13 23.11
CA ASP A 265 -14.71 -3.92 24.18
C ASP A 265 -15.11 -5.40 24.09
N ALA A 266 -14.67 -6.19 25.06
CA ALA A 266 -14.94 -7.64 25.10
C ALA A 266 -16.46 -7.94 25.17
N GLU A 267 -17.23 -7.12 25.89
CA GLU A 267 -18.69 -7.28 26.02
C GLU A 267 -19.38 -7.03 24.67
N GLU A 268 -19.03 -5.95 23.98
CA GLU A 268 -19.56 -5.65 22.65
C GLU A 268 -19.15 -6.70 21.61
N LEU A 269 -17.93 -7.24 21.68
CA LEU A 269 -17.48 -8.32 20.82
C LEU A 269 -18.33 -9.60 21.01
N LEU A 270 -18.63 -9.97 22.26
CA LEU A 270 -19.50 -11.10 22.58
C LEU A 270 -20.93 -10.85 22.09
N ARG A 271 -21.42 -9.61 22.21
CA ARG A 271 -22.72 -9.21 21.70
C ARG A 271 -22.79 -9.34 20.18
N LEU A 272 -21.80 -8.86 19.46
CA LEU A 272 -21.71 -8.98 18.00
C LEU A 272 -21.66 -10.47 17.55
N GLN A 273 -20.97 -11.32 18.31
CA GLN A 273 -20.89 -12.76 18.03
C GLN A 273 -22.22 -13.45 18.24
N SER A 274 -22.98 -13.11 19.30
CA SER A 274 -24.22 -13.78 19.65
C SER A 274 -25.43 -13.35 18.80
N HIS A 275 -25.42 -12.14 18.26
CA HIS A 275 -26.57 -11.58 17.53
C HIS A 275 -26.39 -11.57 16.00
N ASN A 276 -25.18 -11.86 15.50
CA ASN A 276 -24.82 -11.87 14.07
C ASN A 276 -25.71 -10.98 13.15
N PRO A 277 -25.71 -9.66 13.35
CA PRO A 277 -26.74 -8.78 12.78
C PRO A 277 -26.43 -8.33 11.35
N ILE A 278 -25.25 -8.71 10.78
CA ILE A 278 -24.81 -8.17 9.51
C ILE A 278 -24.77 -9.30 8.48
N GLU A 279 -25.70 -9.26 7.52
CA GLU A 279 -25.78 -10.21 6.43
C GLU A 279 -24.44 -10.32 5.68
N GLY A 280 -23.86 -11.51 5.62
CA GLY A 280 -22.59 -11.79 4.94
C GLY A 280 -21.32 -11.43 5.71
N VAL A 281 -21.41 -11.05 6.98
CA VAL A 281 -20.27 -10.86 7.89
C VAL A 281 -20.33 -11.90 9.01
N GLU A 282 -19.35 -12.78 9.04
CA GLU A 282 -19.16 -13.75 10.12
C GLU A 282 -18.13 -13.19 11.11
N VAL A 283 -18.51 -13.04 12.37
CA VAL A 283 -17.63 -12.65 13.46
C VAL A 283 -17.39 -13.84 14.35
N VAL A 284 -16.15 -14.29 14.42
CA VAL A 284 -15.72 -15.37 15.32
C VAL A 284 -14.70 -14.78 16.28
N ALA A 285 -15.02 -14.73 17.55
CA ALA A 285 -14.05 -14.42 18.59
C ALA A 285 -13.24 -15.70 18.87
N GLU A 286 -12.00 -15.74 18.46
CA GLU A 286 -11.05 -16.78 18.84
C GLU A 286 -10.29 -16.25 20.06
N VAL A 287 -10.59 -16.80 21.23
CA VAL A 287 -9.77 -16.58 22.42
C VAL A 287 -8.66 -17.62 22.34
N ASP A 288 -7.54 -17.28 21.73
CA ASP A 288 -6.37 -18.16 21.75
C ASP A 288 -5.79 -18.18 23.18
N GLU A 289 -5.84 -19.36 23.81
CA GLU A 289 -5.13 -19.66 25.07
C GLU A 289 -3.59 -19.67 24.91
N VAL A 290 -3.07 -19.33 23.74
CA VAL A 290 -1.63 -19.35 23.49
C VAL A 290 -1.04 -18.01 23.91
N GLY A 291 -0.55 -18.00 25.13
CA GLY A 291 0.25 -16.93 25.72
C GLY A 291 1.51 -16.64 24.88
N GLY A 292 1.43 -15.67 23.99
CA GLY A 292 2.60 -14.98 23.47
C GLY A 292 3.08 -13.98 24.54
N GLU A 293 4.38 -13.99 24.85
CA GLU A 293 4.98 -13.09 25.83
C GLU A 293 4.56 -11.61 25.56
N GLY A 294 3.73 -11.04 26.43
CA GLY A 294 3.33 -9.63 26.44
C GLY A 294 1.92 -9.29 25.98
N GLY A 295 1.05 -10.24 25.68
CA GLY A 295 -0.38 -10.02 25.36
C GLY A 295 -1.23 -10.03 26.63
N ASP A 296 -2.15 -9.07 26.77
CA ASP A 296 -3.19 -9.10 27.80
C ASP A 296 -4.12 -10.31 27.51
N PRO A 297 -4.27 -11.28 28.44
CA PRO A 297 -5.07 -12.49 28.23
C PRO A 297 -6.57 -12.21 28.04
N ASN A 298 -7.04 -10.96 28.17
CA ASN A 298 -8.43 -10.54 27.94
C ASN A 298 -8.72 -9.99 26.53
N GLN A 299 -7.74 -9.98 25.63
CA GLN A 299 -7.93 -9.44 24.26
C GLN A 299 -8.19 -10.57 23.26
N GLY A 300 -9.44 -10.91 23.06
CA GLY A 300 -9.86 -11.81 21.99
C GLY A 300 -9.52 -11.27 20.59
N GLU A 301 -9.09 -12.14 19.67
CA GLU A 301 -8.95 -11.81 18.26
C GLU A 301 -10.28 -12.08 17.53
N VAL A 302 -10.79 -11.10 16.80
CA VAL A 302 -12.03 -11.18 16.04
C VAL A 302 -11.72 -11.47 14.59
N ARG A 303 -12.26 -12.55 14.06
CA ARG A 303 -12.20 -12.86 12.63
C ARG A 303 -13.43 -12.31 11.92
N ILE A 304 -13.23 -11.42 10.95
CA ILE A 304 -14.27 -10.85 10.11
C ILE A 304 -14.15 -11.47 8.72
N THR A 305 -15.20 -12.13 8.27
CA THR A 305 -15.25 -12.76 6.94
C THR A 305 -16.43 -12.17 6.16
N SER A 306 -16.20 -11.71 4.95
CA SER A 306 -17.25 -11.21 4.04
C SER A 306 -16.94 -11.52 2.57
N SER A 307 -17.89 -11.25 1.67
CA SER A 307 -17.68 -11.28 0.22
C SER A 307 -17.49 -9.86 -0.32
N MET A 308 -16.35 -9.60 -0.99
CA MET A 308 -16.06 -8.31 -1.63
C MET A 308 -15.83 -8.51 -3.13
N ALA A 309 -16.73 -7.97 -3.94
CA ALA A 309 -16.73 -8.16 -5.41
C ALA A 309 -16.65 -9.65 -5.81
N GLY A 310 -17.48 -10.49 -5.17
CA GLY A 310 -17.55 -11.94 -5.42
C GLY A 310 -16.34 -12.73 -4.91
N LYS A 311 -15.45 -12.13 -4.11
CA LYS A 311 -14.26 -12.80 -3.58
C LYS A 311 -14.21 -12.72 -2.08
N ARG A 312 -13.88 -13.82 -1.44
CA ARG A 312 -13.72 -13.91 0.02
C ARG A 312 -12.71 -12.88 0.52
N ALA A 313 -13.09 -12.12 1.54
CA ALA A 313 -12.27 -11.19 2.30
C ALA A 313 -12.23 -11.64 3.76
N VAL A 314 -11.05 -11.68 4.36
CA VAL A 314 -10.84 -12.10 5.75
C VAL A 314 -9.89 -11.14 6.45
N THR A 315 -10.29 -10.66 7.61
CA THR A 315 -9.51 -9.75 8.46
C THR A 315 -9.56 -10.26 9.90
N LEU A 316 -8.43 -10.21 10.59
CA LEU A 316 -8.36 -10.39 12.03
C LEU A 316 -8.25 -9.02 12.68
N LEU A 317 -8.94 -8.82 13.80
CA LEU A 317 -8.97 -7.57 14.54
C LEU A 317 -8.75 -7.88 16.02
N SER A 318 -7.80 -7.19 16.65
CA SER A 318 -7.52 -7.28 18.08
C SER A 318 -7.68 -5.90 18.70
N VAL A 319 -8.49 -5.79 19.75
CA VAL A 319 -8.69 -4.55 20.51
C VAL A 319 -7.46 -4.27 21.36
N ARG A 320 -7.05 -3.01 21.40
CA ARG A 320 -5.92 -2.56 22.24
C ARG A 320 -6.36 -1.70 23.42
N GLU A 321 -7.11 -0.65 23.13
CA GLU A 321 -7.52 0.31 24.14
C GLU A 321 -8.80 1.01 23.71
N CYS A 322 -9.75 1.17 24.63
CA CYS A 322 -10.90 2.04 24.47
C CYS A 322 -10.64 3.35 25.24
N THR A 323 -10.76 4.49 24.57
CA THR A 323 -10.52 5.82 25.14
C THR A 323 -11.79 6.66 25.06
N PRO A 324 -12.28 7.25 26.15
CA PRO A 324 -13.39 8.18 26.12
C PRO A 324 -13.01 9.44 25.33
N HIS A 325 -13.95 9.98 24.59
CA HIS A 325 -13.74 11.14 23.72
C HIS A 325 -14.93 12.08 23.75
N VAL A 326 -14.69 13.34 24.11
CA VAL A 326 -15.75 14.36 24.33
C VAL A 326 -16.76 14.49 23.17
N GLN A 327 -16.34 14.33 21.92
CA GLN A 327 -17.23 14.48 20.77
C GLN A 327 -17.66 13.14 20.14
N ALA A 328 -16.80 12.12 20.19
CA ALA A 328 -17.09 10.81 19.61
C ALA A 328 -17.75 9.83 20.60
N GLY A 329 -17.88 10.21 21.87
CA GLY A 329 -18.24 9.31 22.97
C GLY A 329 -17.05 8.39 23.31
N TRP A 330 -16.68 7.53 22.38
CA TRP A 330 -15.55 6.58 22.54
C TRP A 330 -14.75 6.45 21.25
N LEU A 331 -13.47 6.18 21.41
CA LEU A 331 -12.56 5.75 20.37
C LEU A 331 -11.92 4.42 20.77
N THR A 332 -11.83 3.48 19.84
CA THR A 332 -11.16 2.20 20.07
C THR A 332 -9.93 2.06 19.19
N SER A 333 -8.76 1.93 19.80
CA SER A 333 -7.52 1.57 19.10
C SER A 333 -7.46 0.06 18.87
N VAL A 334 -7.19 -0.35 17.63
CA VAL A 334 -7.16 -1.75 17.24
C VAL A 334 -5.94 -2.08 16.39
N ASP A 335 -5.46 -3.31 16.50
CA ASP A 335 -4.59 -3.94 15.51
C ASP A 335 -5.44 -4.73 14.51
N VAL A 336 -5.14 -4.58 13.22
CA VAL A 336 -5.90 -5.22 12.14
C VAL A 336 -4.95 -5.95 11.20
N LYS A 337 -5.16 -7.26 11.03
CA LYS A 337 -4.33 -8.12 10.16
C LYS A 337 -5.17 -8.59 8.96
N PRO A 338 -4.97 -8.06 7.74
CA PRO A 338 -5.66 -8.55 6.56
C PRO A 338 -5.06 -9.86 6.08
N LEU A 339 -5.81 -10.96 6.14
CA LEU A 339 -5.43 -12.24 5.56
C LEU A 339 -5.66 -12.28 4.04
N THR A 340 -6.45 -11.34 3.51
CA THR A 340 -6.69 -11.12 2.08
C THR A 340 -6.45 -9.64 1.76
N GLY A 341 -6.33 -9.28 0.46
CA GLY A 341 -6.03 -7.91 0.04
C GLY A 341 -7.07 -7.35 -0.93
N ARG A 342 -8.34 -7.18 -0.51
CA ARG A 342 -9.38 -6.57 -1.33
C ARG A 342 -9.33 -5.04 -1.23
N ARG A 343 -9.88 -4.37 -2.25
CA ARG A 343 -9.94 -2.89 -2.25
C ARG A 343 -10.73 -2.39 -1.05
N HIS A 344 -10.11 -1.50 -0.27
CA HIS A 344 -10.67 -0.89 0.94
C HIS A 344 -11.14 -1.90 2.00
N GLN A 345 -10.58 -3.12 2.01
CA GLN A 345 -11.06 -4.22 2.84
C GLN A 345 -11.17 -3.84 4.31
N LEU A 346 -10.10 -3.34 4.93
CA LEU A 346 -10.09 -2.99 6.34
C LEU A 346 -11.13 -1.92 6.68
N ARG A 347 -11.26 -0.91 5.82
CA ARG A 347 -12.21 0.18 5.97
C ARG A 347 -13.66 -0.30 5.93
N LYS A 348 -13.98 -1.20 4.98
CA LYS A 348 -15.30 -1.82 4.87
C LYS A 348 -15.60 -2.72 6.06
N HIS A 349 -14.70 -3.64 6.40
CA HIS A 349 -14.92 -4.56 7.52
C HIS A 349 -15.17 -3.82 8.84
N CYS A 350 -14.41 -2.76 9.14
CA CYS A 350 -14.66 -1.96 10.34
C CYS A 350 -16.01 -1.23 10.29
N ALA A 351 -16.39 -0.70 9.12
CA ALA A 351 -17.69 -0.05 8.94
C ALA A 351 -18.86 -1.05 9.02
N ASP A 352 -18.70 -2.23 8.41
CA ASP A 352 -19.69 -3.31 8.44
C ASP A 352 -19.92 -3.85 9.87
N LEU A 353 -18.90 -3.77 10.74
CA LEU A 353 -19.06 -4.06 12.18
C LEU A 353 -19.83 -2.97 12.94
N GLY A 354 -20.10 -1.82 12.32
CA GLY A 354 -20.66 -0.66 13.01
C GLY A 354 -19.63 0.26 13.68
N PHE A 355 -18.33 -0.02 13.53
CA PHE A 355 -17.22 0.72 14.10
C PHE A 355 -16.30 1.27 12.99
N PRO A 356 -16.75 2.26 12.20
CA PRO A 356 -15.95 2.77 11.10
C PRO A 356 -14.65 3.41 11.58
N ILE A 357 -13.64 3.40 10.70
CA ILE A 357 -12.34 4.00 11.01
C ILE A 357 -12.49 5.53 11.10
N CYS A 358 -11.92 6.10 12.14
CA CYS A 358 -11.87 7.54 12.36
C CYS A 358 -11.29 8.27 11.13
N GLY A 359 -12.00 9.29 10.64
CA GLY A 359 -11.61 10.05 9.44
C GLY A 359 -11.93 9.36 8.11
N ASP A 360 -12.72 8.29 8.10
CA ASP A 360 -13.17 7.63 6.87
C ASP A 360 -14.46 8.27 6.35
N ASP A 361 -14.33 9.16 5.37
CA ASP A 361 -15.46 9.88 4.74
C ASP A 361 -16.30 9.01 3.78
N LEU A 362 -15.77 7.86 3.33
CA LEU A 362 -16.50 6.97 2.41
C LEU A 362 -17.41 5.97 3.13
N TYR A 363 -16.99 5.51 4.31
CA TYR A 363 -17.67 4.41 5.00
C TYR A 363 -18.22 4.79 6.37
N ALA A 364 -17.92 5.97 6.90
CA ALA A 364 -18.44 6.41 8.20
C ALA A 364 -19.98 6.48 8.24
N ALA A 365 -20.61 6.94 7.16
CA ALA A 365 -22.07 7.00 7.07
C ALA A 365 -22.73 5.60 7.09
N ALA A 366 -22.07 4.58 6.55
CA ALA A 366 -22.57 3.21 6.54
C ALA A 366 -22.58 2.59 7.95
N GLY A 367 -21.70 3.03 8.85
CA GLY A 367 -21.69 2.63 10.26
C GLY A 367 -22.76 3.29 11.14
N GLY A 368 -23.70 4.02 10.55
CA GLY A 368 -24.83 4.62 11.29
C GLY A 368 -24.46 5.79 12.21
N ILE A 369 -23.19 6.21 12.20
CA ILE A 369 -22.72 7.39 12.93
C ILE A 369 -23.02 8.61 12.09
N ALA A 370 -24.21 9.18 12.29
CA ALA A 370 -24.59 10.44 11.66
C ALA A 370 -23.67 11.54 12.19
N ASP A 371 -23.04 12.21 11.23
CA ASP A 371 -22.33 13.45 11.39
C ASP A 371 -21.16 13.43 12.40
N GLY A 372 -20.06 12.90 11.93
CA GLY A 372 -18.78 13.19 12.52
C GLY A 372 -18.33 14.63 12.31
N GLY A 373 -19.04 15.61 12.75
CA GLY A 373 -18.66 17.04 12.62
C GLY A 373 -17.24 17.35 13.13
N PHE A 374 -16.68 16.45 13.93
CA PHE A 374 -15.29 16.47 14.39
C PHE A 374 -14.38 15.53 13.56
N ILE A 375 -14.85 14.35 13.20
CA ILE A 375 -14.01 13.26 12.70
C ILE A 375 -14.06 13.18 11.17
N GLY A 376 -15.06 13.80 10.55
CA GLY A 376 -15.24 13.92 9.10
C GLY A 376 -14.50 15.09 8.45
N LYS A 377 -13.81 15.96 9.20
CA LYS A 377 -13.05 17.04 8.58
C LYS A 377 -11.91 16.44 7.75
N LYS A 378 -11.87 16.74 6.46
CA LYS A 378 -10.80 16.33 5.52
C LYS A 378 -9.38 16.61 6.06
N SER A 379 -9.24 17.54 7.01
CA SER A 379 -7.99 17.95 7.64
C SER A 379 -7.37 16.94 8.61
N THR A 380 -8.14 16.00 9.19
CA THR A 380 -7.61 15.02 10.16
C THR A 380 -7.03 13.78 9.49
N GLY A 381 -7.42 13.50 8.25
CA GLY A 381 -7.00 12.33 7.50
C GLY A 381 -7.57 11.02 8.07
N LEU A 382 -7.29 9.92 7.40
CA LEU A 382 -7.70 8.58 7.79
C LEU A 382 -6.79 8.04 8.91
N PHE A 383 -7.37 7.49 9.98
CA PHE A 383 -6.63 6.86 11.07
C PHE A 383 -6.44 5.35 10.81
N LEU A 384 -5.72 5.06 9.74
CA LEU A 384 -5.28 3.72 9.34
C LEU A 384 -3.83 3.78 8.88
N GLN A 385 -2.98 2.95 9.47
CA GLN A 385 -1.54 2.92 9.19
C GLN A 385 -1.04 1.48 9.10
N SER A 386 -0.23 1.16 8.08
CA SER A 386 0.52 -0.08 7.99
C SER A 386 1.72 0.00 8.92
N VAL A 387 1.65 -0.67 10.07
CA VAL A 387 2.67 -0.56 11.13
C VAL A 387 3.68 -1.69 11.11
N GLU A 388 3.34 -2.84 10.53
CA GLU A 388 4.25 -3.98 10.45
C GLU A 388 4.09 -4.71 9.13
N VAL A 389 5.23 -5.16 8.59
CA VAL A 389 5.30 -6.09 7.48
C VAL A 389 6.38 -7.13 7.75
N ARG A 390 6.03 -8.43 7.56
CA ARG A 390 6.95 -9.56 7.64
C ARG A 390 6.88 -10.35 6.34
N LEU A 391 8.02 -10.60 5.73
CA LEU A 391 8.12 -11.21 4.40
C LEU A 391 9.38 -12.08 4.27
N PRO A 392 9.35 -13.12 3.41
CA PRO A 392 10.57 -13.87 3.07
C PRO A 392 11.47 -13.04 2.15
N HIS A 393 12.79 -13.16 2.34
CA HIS A 393 13.77 -12.51 1.48
C HIS A 393 13.76 -13.14 0.08
N PRO A 394 13.79 -12.35 -1.03
CA PRO A 394 13.60 -12.88 -2.38
C PRO A 394 14.74 -13.77 -2.88
N THR A 395 15.96 -13.57 -2.40
CA THR A 395 17.15 -14.29 -2.87
C THR A 395 17.83 -15.12 -1.78
N GLU A 396 17.57 -14.87 -0.50
CA GLU A 396 18.15 -15.63 0.61
C GLU A 396 17.12 -16.60 1.17
N ALA A 397 17.22 -17.86 0.76
CA ALA A 397 16.29 -18.91 1.17
C ALA A 397 16.27 -19.08 2.70
N GLY A 398 15.08 -19.10 3.27
CA GLY A 398 14.89 -19.26 4.71
C GLY A 398 15.03 -17.96 5.54
N ARG A 399 15.56 -16.89 4.96
CA ARG A 399 15.64 -15.58 5.65
C ARG A 399 14.29 -14.88 5.62
N TRP A 400 13.85 -14.46 6.79
CA TRP A 400 12.66 -13.61 6.97
C TRP A 400 13.06 -12.21 7.38
N LEU A 401 12.43 -11.23 6.78
CA LEU A 401 12.55 -9.83 7.16
C LEU A 401 11.29 -9.40 7.90
N SER A 402 11.47 -8.65 8.98
CA SER A 402 10.36 -8.08 9.75
C SER A 402 10.66 -6.62 10.07
N PHE A 403 9.72 -5.76 9.72
CA PHE A 403 9.82 -4.31 9.89
C PHE A 403 8.63 -3.80 10.66
N GLU A 404 8.88 -2.93 11.63
CA GLU A 404 7.85 -2.27 12.40
C GLU A 404 8.10 -0.77 12.46
N THR A 405 7.06 0.04 12.30
CA THR A 405 7.11 1.49 12.44
C THR A 405 6.22 1.93 13.59
N PRO A 406 6.64 2.92 14.38
CA PRO A 406 5.80 3.47 15.43
C PRO A 406 4.47 4.00 14.89
N GLU A 407 3.46 3.95 15.74
CA GLU A 407 2.19 4.60 15.48
C GLU A 407 2.39 6.11 15.26
N ALA A 408 1.75 6.65 14.23
CA ALA A 408 1.83 8.07 13.93
C ALA A 408 1.28 8.90 15.11
N ALA A 409 2.01 9.95 15.50
CA ALA A 409 1.68 10.79 16.65
C ALA A 409 0.25 11.38 16.67
N LYS A 410 -0.42 11.40 15.49
CA LYS A 410 -1.80 11.85 15.38
C LYS A 410 -2.78 10.96 16.16
N PHE A 411 -2.55 9.64 16.22
CA PHE A 411 -3.38 8.68 16.94
C PHE A 411 -3.38 9.02 18.44
N LYS A 412 -2.18 9.06 19.03
CA LYS A 412 -2.00 9.42 20.43
C LYS A 412 -2.59 10.79 20.76
N ARG A 413 -2.31 11.82 19.91
CA ARG A 413 -2.81 13.18 20.12
C ARG A 413 -4.33 13.28 20.13
N VAL A 414 -5.02 12.51 19.27
CA VAL A 414 -6.48 12.52 19.24
C VAL A 414 -7.06 11.86 20.48
N CYS A 415 -6.53 10.72 20.92
CA CYS A 415 -6.95 10.05 22.14
C CYS A 415 -6.71 10.91 23.38
N GLU A 416 -5.51 11.48 23.53
CA GLU A 416 -5.17 12.35 24.67
C GLU A 416 -6.08 13.58 24.74
N ARG A 417 -6.28 14.28 23.61
CA ARG A 417 -7.16 15.45 23.55
C ARG A 417 -8.59 15.08 23.88
N GLY A 418 -9.08 13.96 23.35
CA GLY A 418 -10.43 13.47 23.63
C GLY A 418 -10.64 13.15 25.10
N ARG A 419 -9.67 12.49 25.73
CA ARG A 419 -9.69 12.17 27.18
C ARG A 419 -9.68 13.43 28.03
N MET A 420 -8.77 14.37 27.75
CA MET A 420 -8.70 15.63 28.51
C MET A 420 -10.02 16.43 28.40
N GLY A 421 -10.61 16.51 27.21
CA GLY A 421 -11.92 17.16 27.03
C GLY A 421 -13.04 16.43 27.76
N TRP A 422 -13.02 15.11 27.79
CA TRP A 422 -13.98 14.30 28.53
C TRP A 422 -13.88 14.52 30.05
N GLU A 423 -12.67 14.51 30.59
CA GLU A 423 -12.39 14.75 32.02
C GLU A 423 -12.83 16.15 32.45
N PHE A 424 -12.57 17.16 31.60
CA PHE A 424 -13.01 18.54 31.84
C PHE A 424 -14.55 18.65 31.88
N ASP A 425 -15.25 18.06 30.90
CA ASP A 425 -16.71 18.04 30.86
C ASP A 425 -17.34 17.33 32.07
N GLN A 426 -16.70 16.26 32.58
CA GLN A 426 -17.14 15.55 33.77
C GLN A 426 -17.01 16.42 35.04
N GLN A 427 -15.97 17.25 35.10
CA GLN A 427 -15.72 18.14 36.25
C GLN A 427 -16.68 19.35 36.24
N GLU A 428 -16.99 19.94 35.09
CA GLU A 428 -17.81 21.16 35.02
C GLU A 428 -19.32 20.91 35.01
N GLN A 429 -19.79 19.83 34.39
CA GLN A 429 -21.22 19.67 34.11
C GLN A 429 -21.91 18.54 34.89
N GLY A 430 -21.17 17.73 35.65
CA GLY A 430 -21.76 16.61 36.41
C GLY A 430 -22.65 15.65 35.61
N GLY A 431 -22.62 15.77 34.29
CA GLY A 431 -23.67 15.20 33.51
C GLY A 431 -23.45 14.82 32.04
N VAL A 432 -22.22 14.78 31.50
CA VAL A 432 -22.02 14.30 30.12
C VAL A 432 -22.09 12.76 30.03
N ALA A 433 -22.09 12.05 31.15
CA ALA A 433 -22.58 10.67 31.21
C ALA A 433 -23.95 10.48 30.49
N SER A 434 -24.78 11.52 30.43
CA SER A 434 -26.01 11.52 29.66
C SER A 434 -25.84 11.44 28.16
N ARG A 435 -24.81 12.06 27.55
CA ARG A 435 -24.61 12.02 26.09
C ARG A 435 -23.96 10.74 25.62
N ALA A 436 -23.01 10.19 26.36
CA ALA A 436 -22.42 8.90 26.03
C ALA A 436 -23.43 7.77 26.15
N ALA A 437 -24.23 7.77 27.22
CA ALA A 437 -25.36 6.85 27.39
C ALA A 437 -26.46 7.07 26.32
N GLU A 438 -26.61 8.28 25.83
CA GLU A 438 -27.54 8.58 24.72
C GLU A 438 -27.01 8.05 23.38
N VAL A 439 -25.71 8.21 23.09
CA VAL A 439 -25.05 7.64 21.91
C VAL A 439 -25.07 6.11 21.98
N GLU A 440 -24.81 5.52 23.14
CA GLU A 440 -24.93 4.07 23.37
C GLU A 440 -26.37 3.59 23.19
N ARG A 441 -27.36 4.30 23.74
CA ARG A 441 -28.78 4.00 23.51
C ARG A 441 -29.22 4.16 22.06
N GLN A 442 -28.74 5.17 21.38
CA GLN A 442 -29.02 5.38 19.96
C GLN A 442 -28.37 4.31 19.07
N ALA A 443 -27.15 3.87 19.39
CA ALA A 443 -26.49 2.74 18.72
C ALA A 443 -27.27 1.43 18.95
N ALA A 444 -27.71 1.18 20.19
CA ALA A 444 -28.51 0.01 20.54
C ALA A 444 -29.94 0.06 19.91
N ALA A 445 -30.57 1.23 19.85
CA ALA A 445 -31.86 1.40 19.22
C ALA A 445 -31.82 1.20 17.69
N ARG A 446 -30.74 1.64 17.03
CA ARG A 446 -30.52 1.42 15.59
C ARG A 446 -30.27 -0.05 15.27
N ALA A 447 -29.49 -0.76 16.13
CA ALA A 447 -29.31 -2.19 15.99
C ALA A 447 -30.63 -2.98 16.12
N ARG A 448 -31.62 -2.45 16.90
CA ARG A 448 -32.97 -3.05 17.01
C ARG A 448 -33.89 -2.68 15.84
N ALA A 449 -33.71 -1.52 15.21
CA ALA A 449 -34.54 -1.06 14.09
C ALA A 449 -34.12 -1.70 12.74
N SER A 450 -32.97 -2.37 12.72
CA SER A 450 -32.45 -3.10 11.57
C SER A 450 -32.82 -4.60 11.61
N GLN A 451 -33.58 -5.02 12.61
CA GLN A 451 -34.26 -6.31 12.71
C GLN A 451 -35.71 -6.21 12.23
#